data_1de6f663295767a3fd6944254ea7bd82
#
_entry.id   1de6f663295767a3fd6944254ea7bd82
#
_cell.length_a   1.000
_cell.length_b   1.000
_cell.length_c   1.000
_cell.angle_alpha   90.00
_cell.angle_beta   90.00
_cell.angle_gamma   90.00
#
_symmetry.space_group_name_H-M   'P 1'
#
loop_
_entity.id
_entity.type
_entity.pdbx_description
1 polymer ?
#
loop_
_entity_poly.entity_id
_entity_poly.type
_entity_poly.pdbx_seq_one_letter_code
_entity_poly.pdbx_strand_id
1 'polypeptide(L)'
;KPLRRSRAGFSAQGPLRATDILGDRWTALIVALVFYGVQRYSDLEHHLAIAPNILADRLLRLCAGDVLLHEGTRYRFSERGQQLFPLIIALMNWGDRWLRQAGQTPAPMLHLPCGHMLQPALRCGACGDAADQQSLQAVSSTQANQGA
;
A
#
# COMPACT_ATOMS: atom_id res chain seq x y z
N LYS A 1 -2.58 -11.75 22.16
CA LYS A 1 -1.33 -12.47 22.49
C LYS A 1 -0.18 -11.66 21.92
N PRO A 2 0.80 -11.19 22.70
CA PRO A 2 1.93 -10.44 22.17
C PRO A 2 2.79 -11.36 21.30
N LEU A 3 3.18 -10.88 20.12
CA LEU A 3 4.10 -11.55 19.22
C LEU A 3 5.42 -11.82 19.96
N ARG A 4 5.82 -13.08 20.04
CA ARG A 4 7.10 -13.49 20.61
C ARG A 4 8.23 -12.78 19.86
N ARG A 5 9.04 -12.01 20.58
CA ARG A 5 10.29 -11.44 20.04
C ARG A 5 11.15 -12.57 19.47
N SER A 6 11.31 -12.60 18.17
CA SER A 6 12.24 -13.49 17.49
C SER A 6 13.67 -13.11 17.90
N ARG A 7 14.46 -14.11 18.31
CA ARG A 7 15.88 -13.95 18.73
C ARG A 7 16.86 -13.77 17.56
N ALA A 8 16.42 -13.82 16.34
CA ALA A 8 17.25 -13.47 15.17
C ALA A 8 17.15 -11.96 14.95
N GLY A 9 18.25 -11.25 14.81
CA GLY A 9 18.38 -9.79 14.71
C GLY A 9 17.61 -9.12 13.56
N PHE A 10 16.35 -9.51 13.39
CA PHE A 10 15.42 -8.93 12.46
C PHE A 10 14.95 -7.58 13.01
N SER A 11 15.39 -6.49 12.39
CA SER A 11 14.88 -5.17 12.70
C SER A 11 13.49 -5.01 12.07
N ALA A 12 12.46 -5.18 12.87
CA ALA A 12 11.07 -4.92 12.47
C ALA A 12 10.73 -3.42 12.36
N GLN A 13 11.71 -2.52 12.45
CA GLN A 13 11.46 -1.07 12.50
C GLN A 13 10.83 -0.53 11.22
N GLY A 14 11.23 -1.00 10.05
CA GLY A 14 10.64 -0.59 8.77
C GLY A 14 9.17 -0.96 8.65
N PRO A 15 8.80 -2.25 8.76
CA PRO A 15 7.40 -2.68 8.76
C PRO A 15 6.54 -2.03 9.85
N LEU A 16 7.06 -1.89 11.09
CA LEU A 16 6.34 -1.23 12.19
C LEU A 16 6.04 0.23 11.86
N ARG A 17 7.01 1.00 11.35
CA ARG A 17 6.78 2.40 10.95
C ARG A 17 5.81 2.54 9.77
N ALA A 18 5.80 1.60 8.84
CA ALA A 18 4.83 1.60 7.76
C ALA A 18 3.40 1.36 8.27
N THR A 19 3.23 0.48 9.26
CA THR A 19 1.93 0.21 9.88
C THR A 19 1.45 1.35 10.78
N ASP A 20 2.32 2.20 11.31
CA ASP A 20 1.93 3.42 12.03
C ASP A 20 1.19 4.40 11.10
N ILE A 21 1.49 4.38 9.80
CA ILE A 21 0.83 5.21 8.79
C ILE A 21 -0.35 4.48 8.15
N LEU A 22 -0.17 3.22 7.74
CA LEU A 22 -1.13 2.47 6.92
C LEU A 22 -1.93 1.41 7.72
N GLY A 23 -1.71 1.31 9.03
CA GLY A 23 -2.18 0.17 9.83
C GLY A 23 -3.65 0.15 10.17
N ASP A 24 -4.44 1.13 9.78
CA ASP A 24 -5.88 1.11 9.98
C ASP A 24 -6.65 1.02 8.65
N ARG A 25 -7.85 0.43 8.72
CA ARG A 25 -8.68 0.18 7.52
C ARG A 25 -9.04 1.44 6.75
N TRP A 26 -9.28 2.55 7.45
CA TRP A 26 -9.72 3.78 6.81
C TRP A 26 -8.59 4.42 6.01
N THR A 27 -7.39 4.44 6.58
CA THR A 27 -6.19 4.93 5.89
C THR A 27 -5.91 4.11 4.63
N ALA A 28 -5.98 2.77 4.71
CA ALA A 28 -5.79 1.91 3.54
C ALA A 28 -6.84 2.16 2.45
N LEU A 29 -8.13 2.34 2.84
CA LEU A 29 -9.21 2.65 1.90
C LEU A 29 -9.07 4.04 1.28
N ILE A 30 -8.69 5.06 2.06
CA ILE A 30 -8.43 6.41 1.53
C ILE A 30 -7.32 6.37 0.48
N VAL A 31 -6.20 5.71 0.79
CA VAL A 31 -5.07 5.55 -0.13
C VAL A 31 -5.51 4.84 -1.41
N ALA A 32 -6.28 3.76 -1.31
CA ALA A 32 -6.82 3.07 -2.47
C ALA A 32 -7.74 3.96 -3.33
N LEU A 33 -8.66 4.71 -2.70
CA LEU A 33 -9.57 5.60 -3.42
C LEU A 33 -8.85 6.76 -4.11
N VAL A 34 -7.88 7.39 -3.44
CA VAL A 34 -7.04 8.44 -4.06
C VAL A 34 -6.29 7.87 -5.26
N PHE A 35 -5.89 6.59 -5.18
CA PHE A 35 -5.26 5.86 -6.27
C PHE A 35 -6.20 5.71 -7.48
N TYR A 36 -7.48 5.47 -7.24
CA TYR A 36 -8.53 5.45 -8.29
C TYR A 36 -8.95 6.83 -8.78
N GLY A 37 -8.31 7.91 -8.31
CA GLY A 37 -8.61 9.27 -8.74
C GLY A 37 -9.69 9.98 -7.92
N VAL A 38 -10.17 9.38 -6.84
CA VAL A 38 -11.07 10.03 -5.88
C VAL A 38 -10.25 10.97 -4.99
N GLN A 39 -10.16 12.24 -5.37
CA GLN A 39 -9.18 13.17 -4.81
C GLN A 39 -9.79 14.29 -3.96
N ARG A 40 -11.13 14.47 -3.97
CA ARG A 40 -11.78 15.52 -3.21
C ARG A 40 -12.28 14.99 -1.87
N TYR A 41 -12.27 15.83 -0.85
CA TYR A 41 -12.79 15.49 0.48
C TYR A 41 -14.22 14.96 0.42
N SER A 42 -15.13 15.70 -0.26
CA SER A 42 -16.54 15.32 -0.41
C SER A 42 -16.74 13.95 -1.06
N ASP A 43 -15.91 13.65 -2.05
CA ASP A 43 -16.03 12.40 -2.79
C ASP A 43 -15.51 11.22 -1.96
N LEU A 44 -14.40 11.43 -1.22
CA LEU A 44 -13.88 10.45 -0.26
C LEU A 44 -14.89 10.17 0.86
N GLU A 45 -15.50 11.21 1.42
CA GLU A 45 -16.54 11.09 2.44
C GLU A 45 -17.74 10.28 1.94
N HIS A 46 -18.21 10.60 0.73
CA HIS A 46 -19.33 9.91 0.10
C HIS A 46 -19.03 8.41 -0.14
N HIS A 47 -17.86 8.09 -0.71
CA HIS A 47 -17.50 6.71 -1.03
C HIS A 47 -17.24 5.85 0.21
N LEU A 48 -16.69 6.43 1.26
CA LEU A 48 -16.32 5.68 2.47
C LEU A 48 -17.47 5.58 3.47
N ALA A 49 -18.48 6.44 3.38
CA ALA A 49 -19.54 6.58 4.39
C ALA A 49 -18.93 6.66 5.82
N ILE A 50 -17.85 7.40 5.95
CA ILE A 50 -17.07 7.57 7.18
C ILE A 50 -17.47 8.85 7.90
N ALA A 51 -17.36 8.87 9.24
CA ALA A 51 -17.57 10.08 9.99
C ALA A 51 -16.57 11.18 9.62
N PRO A 52 -17.01 12.44 9.41
CA PRO A 52 -16.16 13.53 8.92
C PRO A 52 -14.89 13.76 9.74
N ASN A 53 -14.99 13.65 11.05
CA ASN A 53 -13.86 13.82 11.97
C ASN A 53 -12.79 12.74 11.79
N ILE A 54 -13.19 11.50 11.48
CA ILE A 54 -12.27 10.40 11.24
C ILE A 54 -11.59 10.59 9.88
N LEU A 55 -12.33 10.96 8.84
CA LEU A 55 -11.76 11.25 7.53
C LEU A 55 -10.72 12.38 7.62
N ALA A 56 -11.08 13.48 8.30
CA ALA A 56 -10.17 14.61 8.48
C ALA A 56 -8.88 14.22 9.22
N ASP A 57 -8.98 13.44 10.31
CA ASP A 57 -7.82 12.95 11.05
C ASP A 57 -6.91 12.07 10.17
N ARG A 58 -7.48 11.16 9.39
CA ARG A 58 -6.69 10.28 8.51
C ARG A 58 -6.01 11.03 7.39
N LEU A 59 -6.69 11.96 6.75
CA LEU A 59 -6.11 12.82 5.72
C LEU A 59 -4.98 13.68 6.29
N LEU A 60 -5.18 14.26 7.48
CA LEU A 60 -4.14 15.02 8.17
C LEU A 60 -2.89 14.16 8.44
N ARG A 61 -3.05 12.94 8.94
CA ARG A 61 -1.93 12.01 9.18
C ARG A 61 -1.22 11.60 7.89
N LEU A 62 -1.95 11.35 6.82
CA LEU A 62 -1.37 11.03 5.52
C LEU A 62 -0.58 12.21 4.95
N CYS A 63 -1.04 13.44 5.13
CA CYS A 63 -0.29 14.64 4.75
C CYS A 63 0.93 14.86 5.65
N ALA A 64 0.79 14.72 6.96
CA ALA A 64 1.91 14.84 7.90
C ALA A 64 2.99 13.76 7.68
N GLY A 65 2.59 12.57 7.22
CA GLY A 65 3.49 11.47 6.85
C GLY A 65 4.08 11.59 5.45
N ASP A 66 3.83 12.69 4.75
CA ASP A 66 4.27 12.92 3.37
C ASP A 66 3.85 11.79 2.41
N VAL A 67 2.66 11.25 2.61
CA VAL A 67 2.02 10.29 1.69
C VAL A 67 1.11 11.02 0.72
N LEU A 68 0.33 11.98 1.23
CA LEU A 68 -0.53 12.82 0.41
C LEU A 68 -0.11 14.28 0.51
N LEU A 69 -0.38 15.02 -0.56
CA LEU A 69 -0.32 16.48 -0.64
C LEU A 69 -1.75 17.00 -0.72
N HIS A 70 -2.03 18.08 0.03
CA HIS A 70 -3.29 18.80 -0.07
C HIS A 70 -3.11 20.05 -0.91
N GLU A 71 -3.63 20.03 -2.13
CA GLU A 71 -3.52 21.12 -3.11
C GLU A 71 -4.91 21.70 -3.41
N GLY A 72 -5.19 22.86 -2.87
CA GLY A 72 -6.50 23.51 -3.02
C GLY A 72 -7.62 22.64 -2.44
N THR A 73 -8.42 22.00 -3.29
CA THR A 73 -9.53 21.13 -2.87
C THR A 73 -9.23 19.64 -3.07
N ARG A 74 -8.01 19.28 -3.46
CA ARG A 74 -7.64 17.92 -3.86
C ARG A 74 -6.52 17.35 -3.01
N TYR A 75 -6.59 16.04 -2.82
CA TYR A 75 -5.52 15.22 -2.24
C TYR A 75 -4.84 14.44 -3.34
N ARG A 76 -3.52 14.53 -3.42
CA ARG A 76 -2.70 13.81 -4.41
C ARG A 76 -1.58 13.08 -3.71
N PHE A 77 -1.06 12.05 -4.32
CA PHE A 77 0.15 11.41 -3.81
C PHE A 77 1.36 12.33 -3.95
N SER A 78 2.15 12.40 -2.88
CA SER A 78 3.53 12.86 -2.95
C SER A 78 4.39 11.85 -3.73
N GLU A 79 5.64 12.19 -4.02
CA GLU A 79 6.60 11.23 -4.57
C GLU A 79 6.74 9.98 -3.68
N ARG A 80 6.83 10.17 -2.38
CA ARG A 80 6.86 9.10 -1.40
C ARG A 80 5.57 8.27 -1.40
N GLY A 81 4.43 8.91 -1.51
CA GLY A 81 3.14 8.23 -1.58
C GLY A 81 2.97 7.39 -2.84
N GLN A 82 3.51 7.84 -3.98
CA GLN A 82 3.49 7.06 -5.22
C GLN A 82 4.23 5.73 -5.10
N GLN A 83 5.25 5.64 -4.26
CA GLN A 83 5.98 4.40 -4.01
C GLN A 83 5.15 3.34 -3.26
N LEU A 84 3.99 3.70 -2.71
CA LEU A 84 3.04 2.73 -2.14
C LEU A 84 2.25 1.96 -3.20
N PHE A 85 2.33 2.35 -4.46
CA PHE A 85 1.58 1.73 -5.56
C PHE A 85 1.70 0.19 -5.58
N PRO A 86 2.91 -0.41 -5.57
CA PRO A 86 3.02 -1.86 -5.63
C PRO A 86 2.33 -2.56 -4.45
N LEU A 87 2.39 -1.97 -3.25
CA LEU A 87 1.75 -2.50 -2.06
C LEU A 87 0.23 -2.49 -2.18
N ILE A 88 -0.33 -1.37 -2.64
CA ILE A 88 -1.78 -1.22 -2.81
C ILE A 88 -2.30 -2.19 -3.86
N ILE A 89 -1.63 -2.30 -5.00
CA ILE A 89 -2.00 -3.25 -6.06
C ILE A 89 -1.92 -4.71 -5.58
N ALA A 90 -0.88 -5.06 -4.84
CA ALA A 90 -0.75 -6.41 -4.28
C ALA A 90 -1.88 -6.73 -3.29
N LEU A 91 -2.21 -5.79 -2.40
CA LEU A 91 -3.29 -5.93 -1.42
C LEU A 91 -4.65 -6.08 -2.11
N MET A 92 -4.93 -5.26 -3.11
CA MET A 92 -6.18 -5.30 -3.86
C MET A 92 -6.32 -6.61 -4.64
N ASN A 93 -5.28 -7.01 -5.37
CA ASN A 93 -5.29 -8.27 -6.11
C ASN A 93 -5.47 -9.49 -5.19
N TRP A 94 -4.85 -9.47 -4.01
CA TRP A 94 -5.05 -10.51 -3.01
C TRP A 94 -6.48 -10.53 -2.48
N GLY A 95 -7.05 -9.36 -2.17
CA GLY A 95 -8.43 -9.22 -1.71
C GLY A 95 -9.44 -9.71 -2.75
N ASP A 96 -9.27 -9.30 -4.02
CA ASP A 96 -10.12 -9.74 -5.13
C ASP A 96 -10.06 -11.24 -5.37
N ARG A 97 -8.88 -11.84 -5.19
CA ARG A 97 -8.69 -13.26 -5.42
C ARG A 97 -9.28 -14.13 -4.31
N TRP A 98 -9.13 -13.72 -3.05
CA TRP A 98 -9.38 -14.58 -1.90
C TRP A 98 -10.59 -14.20 -1.04
N LEU A 99 -11.00 -12.92 -1.06
CA LEU A 99 -12.02 -12.38 -0.17
C LEU A 99 -13.28 -11.93 -0.91
N ARG A 100 -13.26 -11.90 -2.23
CA ARG A 100 -14.40 -11.45 -3.03
C ARG A 100 -15.60 -12.39 -2.84
N GLN A 101 -16.74 -11.79 -2.56
CA GLN A 101 -18.01 -12.49 -2.47
C GLN A 101 -18.66 -12.68 -3.86
N ALA A 102 -19.54 -13.65 -3.99
CA ALA A 102 -20.32 -13.83 -5.20
C ALA A 102 -21.12 -12.58 -5.54
N GLY A 103 -21.05 -12.15 -6.80
CA GLY A 103 -21.73 -10.92 -7.27
C GLY A 103 -20.94 -9.62 -7.12
N GLN A 104 -19.81 -9.62 -6.43
CA GLN A 104 -18.94 -8.44 -6.39
C GLN A 104 -18.06 -8.37 -7.64
N THR A 105 -17.98 -7.19 -8.24
CA THR A 105 -17.11 -6.93 -9.38
C THR A 105 -15.69 -6.67 -8.88
N PRO A 106 -14.66 -7.31 -9.46
CA PRO A 106 -13.29 -6.97 -9.16
C PRO A 106 -13.01 -5.52 -9.56
N ALA A 107 -11.99 -4.94 -8.98
CA ALA A 107 -11.49 -3.62 -9.36
C ALA A 107 -10.31 -3.76 -10.36
N PRO A 108 -10.57 -4.15 -11.62
CA PRO A 108 -9.54 -4.43 -12.58
C PRO A 108 -8.79 -3.16 -12.98
N MET A 109 -7.48 -3.28 -13.15
CA MET A 109 -6.64 -2.23 -13.71
C MET A 109 -6.12 -2.63 -15.07
N LEU A 110 -6.19 -1.72 -16.03
CA LEU A 110 -5.64 -1.89 -17.36
C LEU A 110 -4.17 -1.40 -17.38
N HIS A 111 -3.26 -2.26 -17.82
CA HIS A 111 -1.89 -1.84 -18.07
C HIS A 111 -1.81 -1.18 -19.45
N LEU A 112 -1.78 0.15 -19.47
CA LEU A 112 -1.89 0.94 -20.69
C LEU A 112 -0.88 0.56 -21.79
N PRO A 113 0.41 0.29 -21.47
CA PRO A 113 1.38 -0.03 -22.51
C PRO A 113 1.09 -1.31 -23.31
N CYS A 114 0.46 -2.32 -22.69
CA CYS A 114 0.16 -3.59 -23.39
C CYS A 114 -1.33 -3.87 -23.58
N GLY A 115 -2.23 -3.04 -23.01
CA GLY A 115 -3.67 -3.19 -23.14
C GLY A 115 -4.28 -4.39 -22.43
N HIS A 116 -3.55 -5.07 -21.55
CA HIS A 116 -4.05 -6.21 -20.77
C HIS A 116 -4.38 -5.82 -19.34
N MET A 117 -5.24 -6.62 -18.69
CA MET A 117 -5.48 -6.47 -17.25
C MET A 117 -4.18 -6.66 -16.49
N LEU A 118 -3.91 -5.77 -15.54
CA LEU A 118 -2.71 -5.81 -14.73
C LEU A 118 -2.62 -7.11 -13.92
N GLN A 119 -1.53 -7.82 -14.11
CA GLN A 119 -1.17 -8.99 -13.30
C GLN A 119 0.08 -8.65 -12.49
N PRO A 120 -0.07 -8.27 -11.22
CA PRO A 120 1.07 -7.87 -10.40
C PRO A 120 1.97 -9.06 -10.11
N ALA A 121 3.27 -8.87 -10.31
CA ALA A 121 4.31 -9.85 -9.99
C ALA A 121 5.48 -9.16 -9.32
N LEU A 122 6.02 -9.77 -8.26
CA LEU A 122 7.25 -9.31 -7.63
C LEU A 122 8.44 -9.86 -8.41
N ARG A 123 9.39 -8.98 -8.72
CA ARG A 123 10.63 -9.33 -9.44
C ARG A 123 11.84 -8.75 -8.74
N CYS A 124 12.95 -9.47 -8.82
CA CYS A 124 14.23 -8.96 -8.35
C CYS A 124 14.72 -7.84 -9.29
N GLY A 125 15.04 -6.67 -8.73
CA GLY A 125 15.56 -5.55 -9.51
C GLY A 125 16.94 -5.77 -10.12
N ALA A 126 17.70 -6.74 -9.61
CA ALA A 126 19.05 -7.03 -10.10
C ALA A 126 19.07 -8.03 -11.26
N CYS A 127 18.33 -9.15 -11.16
CA CYS A 127 18.32 -10.20 -12.20
C CYS A 127 17.03 -10.24 -13.02
N GLY A 128 15.96 -9.57 -12.58
CA GLY A 128 14.66 -9.57 -13.27
C GLY A 128 13.80 -10.81 -13.02
N ASP A 129 14.31 -11.82 -12.33
CA ASP A 129 13.58 -13.05 -12.04
C ASP A 129 12.40 -12.81 -11.09
N ALA A 130 11.37 -13.65 -11.19
CA ALA A 130 10.26 -13.63 -10.28
C ALA A 130 10.74 -13.96 -8.85
N ALA A 131 10.27 -13.19 -7.88
CA ALA A 131 10.58 -13.40 -6.47
C ALA A 131 9.36 -13.93 -5.74
N ASP A 132 9.51 -15.08 -5.10
CA ASP A 132 8.51 -15.72 -4.23
C ASP A 132 9.10 -16.03 -2.85
N GLN A 133 8.27 -16.58 -1.96
CA GLN A 133 8.71 -16.89 -0.61
C GLN A 133 9.88 -17.90 -0.57
N GLN A 134 9.98 -18.79 -1.54
CA GLN A 134 11.00 -19.85 -1.56
C GLN A 134 12.34 -19.33 -2.11
N SER A 135 12.30 -18.30 -2.95
CA SER A 135 13.47 -17.66 -3.55
C SER A 135 14.10 -16.57 -2.69
N LEU A 136 13.50 -16.25 -1.54
CA LEU A 136 13.94 -15.16 -0.65
C LEU A 136 14.45 -15.69 0.69
N GLN A 137 15.55 -15.13 1.16
CA GLN A 137 16.12 -15.39 2.48
C GLN A 137 16.33 -14.08 3.23
N ALA A 138 15.90 -14.03 4.50
CA ALA A 138 16.22 -12.91 5.36
C ALA A 138 17.70 -12.96 5.76
N VAL A 139 18.41 -11.87 5.52
CA VAL A 139 19.81 -11.69 5.90
C VAL A 139 19.93 -10.68 7.03
N SER A 140 20.96 -10.80 7.88
CA SER A 140 21.25 -9.81 8.89
C SER A 140 21.77 -8.51 8.26
N SER A 141 21.59 -7.37 8.94
CA SER A 141 22.10 -6.08 8.49
C SER A 141 23.62 -6.07 8.23
N THR A 142 24.37 -6.93 8.89
CA THR A 142 25.82 -7.09 8.70
C THR A 142 26.15 -7.73 7.34
N GLN A 143 25.31 -8.63 6.86
CA GLN A 143 25.49 -9.27 5.54
C GLN A 143 25.01 -8.39 4.38
N ALA A 144 24.03 -7.52 4.59
CA ALA A 144 23.51 -6.62 3.58
C ALA A 144 24.56 -5.58 3.10
N ASN A 145 25.52 -5.21 3.97
CA ASN A 145 26.57 -4.25 3.65
C ASN A 145 27.79 -4.85 2.88
N GLN A 146 27.82 -6.17 2.69
CA GLN A 146 28.93 -6.84 1.99
C GLN A 146 28.62 -7.15 0.52
N GLY A 147 27.43 -6.86 0.04
CA GLY A 147 26.96 -7.17 -1.32
C GLY A 147 26.55 -5.96 -2.16
N ALA A 148 26.92 -4.73 -1.76
CA ALA A 148 26.64 -3.50 -2.50
C ALA A 148 27.91 -3.00 -3.22
#